data_44243e3e1f999d3f9bdba6d17cdfdc8f
#
_entry.id   44243e3e1f999d3f9bdba6d17cdfdc8f
#
_cell.length_a   1.000
_cell.length_b   1.000
_cell.length_c   1.000
_cell.angle_alpha   90.00
_cell.angle_beta   90.00
_cell.angle_gamma   90.00
#
_symmetry.space_group_name_H-M   'P 1'
#
loop_
_entity.id
_entity.type
_entity.pdbx_description
1 polymer ?
#
loop_
_entity_poly.entity_id
_entity_poly.type
_entity_poly.pdbx_seq_one_letter_code
_entity_poly.pdbx_strand_id
1 'polypeptide(L)'
;LINAIKNYDLALTKESNFFIGAFQKSRALLLGCDFQNGWQLYENRHLKERLQNKNLFQEFSKINFKSIKKILILKEQGLGDQILFASILHEIDHHNREVYVEIDERLIPIFKRSFLHIKFFTGENYPKEFKPDITFGIGSLAGFLRQSVDSFKNQKIKFLESNKTKTLMLKNRLNEFKLHANEKICGLSWSSQNKRIGKQKRFVL
;
A
#
# COMPACT_ATOMS: atom_id res chain seq x y z
N LEU A 1 1.10 13.15 20.28
CA LEU A 1 0.72 13.37 18.89
C LEU A 1 0.59 14.86 18.57
N ILE A 2 -0.21 15.63 19.33
CA ILE A 2 -0.43 17.07 19.13
C ILE A 2 0.88 17.84 19.12
N ASN A 3 1.78 17.61 20.09
CA ASN A 3 3.07 18.28 20.16
C ASN A 3 3.98 17.94 18.95
N ALA A 4 3.91 16.71 18.45
CA ALA A 4 4.65 16.33 17.25
C ALA A 4 4.16 17.13 16.03
N ILE A 5 2.85 17.26 15.85
CA ILE A 5 2.26 18.02 14.74
C ILE A 5 2.67 19.49 14.85
N LYS A 6 2.58 20.12 16.04
CA LYS A 6 3.03 21.50 16.26
C LYS A 6 4.50 21.73 15.92
N ASN A 7 5.38 20.79 16.30
CA ASN A 7 6.80 20.88 15.97
C ASN A 7 7.07 20.78 14.48
N TYR A 8 6.32 19.91 13.75
CA TYR A 8 6.40 19.87 12.30
C TYR A 8 5.88 21.16 11.66
N ASP A 9 4.81 21.76 12.19
CA ASP A 9 4.32 23.07 11.72
C ASP A 9 5.39 24.17 11.86
N LEU A 10 6.05 24.24 13.01
CA LEU A 10 7.15 25.18 13.23
C LEU A 10 8.34 24.92 12.29
N ALA A 11 8.66 23.67 12.01
CA ALA A 11 9.72 23.33 11.07
C ALA A 11 9.36 23.77 9.64
N LEU A 12 8.13 23.51 9.22
CA LEU A 12 7.63 23.85 7.88
C LEU A 12 7.43 25.36 7.67
N THR A 13 7.17 26.14 8.74
CA THR A 13 7.18 27.61 8.66
C THR A 13 8.58 28.17 8.44
N LYS A 14 9.60 27.53 9.01
CA LYS A 14 11.00 27.93 8.81
C LYS A 14 11.55 27.50 7.45
N GLU A 15 11.16 26.32 6.99
CA GLU A 15 11.60 25.71 5.75
C GLU A 15 10.42 25.05 5.03
N SER A 16 9.77 25.82 4.14
CA SER A 16 8.56 25.37 3.42
C SER A 16 8.82 24.15 2.52
N ASN A 17 10.06 23.96 2.08
CA ASN A 17 10.50 22.85 1.25
C ASN A 17 11.03 21.65 2.05
N PHE A 18 10.77 21.59 3.35
CA PHE A 18 11.15 20.46 4.20
C PHE A 18 10.20 19.27 3.99
N PHE A 19 10.30 18.64 2.81
CA PHE A 19 9.41 17.56 2.38
C PHE A 19 9.42 16.34 3.30
N ILE A 20 10.58 15.99 3.87
CA ILE A 20 10.68 14.90 4.84
C ILE A 20 9.85 15.23 6.08
N GLY A 21 9.90 16.46 6.55
CA GLY A 21 9.07 16.93 7.67
C GLY A 21 7.58 16.90 7.34
N ALA A 22 7.19 17.32 6.13
CA ALA A 22 5.81 17.23 5.65
C ALA A 22 5.33 15.78 5.61
N PHE A 23 6.14 14.85 5.11
CA PHE A 23 5.83 13.42 5.11
C PHE A 23 5.71 12.85 6.54
N GLN A 24 6.60 13.20 7.46
CA GLN A 24 6.48 12.75 8.85
C GLN A 24 5.25 13.34 9.54
N LYS A 25 4.92 14.62 9.27
CA LYS A 25 3.67 15.25 9.73
C LYS A 25 2.45 14.48 9.22
N SER A 26 2.44 14.06 7.94
CA SER A 26 1.34 13.29 7.37
C SER A 26 1.04 12.03 8.18
N ARG A 27 2.08 11.30 8.59
CA ARG A 27 1.94 10.09 9.41
C ARG A 27 1.32 10.38 10.78
N ALA A 28 1.69 11.51 11.38
CA ALA A 28 1.09 11.95 12.65
C ALA A 28 -0.39 12.32 12.47
N LEU A 29 -0.74 13.02 11.39
CA LEU A 29 -2.13 13.35 11.07
C LEU A 29 -2.98 12.10 10.81
N LEU A 30 -2.49 11.16 10.01
CA LEU A 30 -3.16 9.88 9.75
C LEU A 30 -3.36 9.06 11.04
N LEU A 31 -2.37 9.05 11.92
CA LEU A 31 -2.51 8.41 13.23
C LEU A 31 -3.57 9.09 14.11
N GLY A 32 -3.77 10.40 13.94
CA GLY A 32 -4.82 11.17 14.60
C GLY A 32 -6.16 11.16 13.87
N CYS A 33 -6.31 10.34 12.84
CA CYS A 33 -7.52 10.24 11.99
C CYS A 33 -7.87 11.52 11.22
N ASP A 34 -6.93 12.46 11.07
CA ASP A 34 -7.06 13.57 10.14
C ASP A 34 -6.65 13.08 8.73
N PHE A 35 -7.54 12.34 8.10
CA PHE A 35 -7.25 11.68 6.83
C PHE A 35 -7.10 12.66 5.68
N GLN A 36 -7.89 13.72 5.64
CA GLN A 36 -7.86 14.69 4.54
C GLN A 36 -6.49 15.38 4.44
N ASN A 37 -6.02 15.99 5.53
CA ASN A 37 -4.73 16.64 5.56
C ASN A 37 -3.58 15.63 5.55
N GLY A 38 -3.77 14.48 6.19
CA GLY A 38 -2.80 13.41 6.26
C GLY A 38 -2.45 12.86 4.88
N TRP A 39 -3.41 12.46 4.07
CA TRP A 39 -3.17 11.93 2.73
C TRP A 39 -2.60 12.98 1.78
N GLN A 40 -3.03 14.23 1.87
CA GLN A 40 -2.48 15.32 1.07
C GLN A 40 -0.98 15.48 1.31
N LEU A 41 -0.56 15.51 2.58
CA LEU A 41 0.86 15.60 2.93
C LEU A 41 1.62 14.30 2.68
N TYR A 42 0.94 13.13 2.67
CA TYR A 42 1.55 11.83 2.41
C TYR A 42 2.19 11.76 1.02
N GLU A 43 1.71 12.54 0.06
CA GLU A 43 2.29 12.64 -1.28
C GLU A 43 3.74 13.18 -1.30
N ASN A 44 4.21 13.79 -0.22
CA ASN A 44 5.60 14.23 -0.11
C ASN A 44 6.62 13.07 -0.02
N ARG A 45 6.16 11.82 0.14
CA ARG A 45 7.04 10.63 0.09
C ARG A 45 7.68 10.40 -1.27
N HIS A 46 7.10 10.93 -2.34
CA HIS A 46 7.56 10.78 -3.73
C HIS A 46 8.42 11.95 -4.22
N LEU A 47 9.08 12.65 -3.33
CA LEU A 47 9.78 13.88 -3.69
C LEU A 47 10.80 13.68 -4.82
N LYS A 48 11.59 12.61 -4.79
CA LYS A 48 12.62 12.36 -5.81
C LYS A 48 11.99 12.15 -7.18
N GLU A 49 10.92 11.36 -7.25
CA GLU A 49 10.17 11.05 -8.45
C GLU A 49 9.44 12.27 -8.99
N ARG A 50 8.89 13.11 -8.10
CA ARG A 50 8.25 14.40 -8.47
C ARG A 50 9.22 15.39 -9.07
N LEU A 51 10.44 15.48 -8.56
CA LEU A 51 11.46 16.36 -9.11
C LEU A 51 11.91 15.91 -10.50
N GLN A 52 11.88 14.60 -10.77
CA GLN A 52 12.26 14.03 -12.07
C GLN A 52 11.11 14.02 -13.09
N ASN A 53 9.86 13.88 -12.64
CA ASN A 53 8.67 13.73 -13.50
C ASN A 53 7.48 14.52 -12.96
N LYS A 54 7.51 15.83 -13.10
CA LYS A 54 6.43 16.76 -12.65
C LYS A 54 5.04 16.42 -13.18
N ASN A 55 4.94 15.72 -14.31
CA ASN A 55 3.67 15.37 -14.95
C ASN A 55 3.02 14.09 -14.43
N LEU A 56 3.71 13.28 -13.61
CA LEU A 56 3.18 12.01 -13.09
C LEU A 56 2.30 12.18 -11.84
N PHE A 57 2.43 13.31 -11.14
CA PHE A 57 1.75 13.52 -9.87
C PHE A 57 0.89 14.79 -9.94
N GLN A 58 -0.37 14.61 -10.32
CA GLN A 58 -1.36 15.69 -10.25
C GLN A 58 -1.75 15.94 -8.78
N GLU A 59 -2.12 17.18 -8.45
CA GLU A 59 -2.66 17.48 -7.13
C GLU A 59 -3.97 16.73 -6.89
N PHE A 60 -4.04 15.95 -5.80
CA PHE A 60 -5.22 15.16 -5.44
C PHE A 60 -6.52 15.96 -5.44
N SER A 61 -6.47 17.20 -4.97
CA SER A 61 -7.61 18.10 -4.88
C SER A 61 -8.25 18.44 -6.24
N LYS A 62 -7.49 18.29 -7.33
CA LYS A 62 -7.94 18.63 -8.70
C LYS A 62 -8.43 17.41 -9.48
N ILE A 63 -8.30 16.20 -8.91
CA ILE A 63 -8.63 14.98 -9.62
C ILE A 63 -10.05 14.52 -9.30
N ASN A 64 -10.91 14.50 -10.32
CA ASN A 64 -12.18 13.79 -10.23
C ASN A 64 -11.95 12.29 -10.50
N PHE A 65 -11.66 11.53 -9.44
CA PHE A 65 -11.39 10.11 -9.56
C PHE A 65 -12.52 9.32 -10.23
N LYS A 66 -13.78 9.79 -10.12
CA LYS A 66 -14.93 9.12 -10.75
C LYS A 66 -14.91 9.16 -12.28
N SER A 67 -14.30 10.17 -12.89
CA SER A 67 -14.23 10.31 -14.35
C SER A 67 -13.08 9.53 -14.99
N ILE A 68 -12.12 9.05 -14.22
CA ILE A 68 -10.93 8.33 -14.68
C ILE A 68 -11.33 6.94 -15.19
N LYS A 69 -10.84 6.56 -16.39
CA LYS A 69 -11.11 5.27 -17.03
C LYS A 69 -9.88 4.34 -17.02
N LYS A 70 -8.69 4.90 -17.23
CA LYS A 70 -7.44 4.15 -17.34
C LYS A 70 -6.49 4.54 -16.23
N ILE A 71 -6.21 3.61 -15.34
CA ILE A 71 -5.41 3.84 -14.14
C ILE A 71 -4.14 3.01 -14.19
N LEU A 72 -3.01 3.66 -14.00
CA LEU A 72 -1.72 3.02 -13.76
C LEU A 72 -1.29 3.25 -12.31
N ILE A 73 -1.15 2.18 -11.58
CA ILE A 73 -0.70 2.21 -10.19
C ILE A 73 0.71 1.62 -10.14
N LEU A 74 1.65 2.41 -9.64
CA LEU A 74 3.05 2.01 -9.52
C LEU A 74 3.33 1.42 -8.13
N LYS A 75 4.20 0.41 -8.10
CA LYS A 75 4.69 -0.11 -6.82
C LYS A 75 5.51 0.94 -6.09
N GLU A 76 5.45 0.89 -4.80
CA GLU A 76 6.29 1.71 -3.93
C GLU A 76 6.59 0.99 -2.62
N GLN A 77 7.65 1.41 -1.95
CA GLN A 77 8.05 0.91 -0.63
C GLN A 77 8.31 -0.62 -0.62
N GLY A 78 8.09 -1.26 0.53
CA GLY A 78 8.37 -2.68 0.71
C GLY A 78 7.18 -3.58 0.36
N LEU A 79 7.41 -4.90 0.42
CA LEU A 79 6.35 -5.91 0.19
C LEU A 79 5.16 -5.74 1.13
N GLY A 80 5.42 -5.43 2.41
CA GLY A 80 4.37 -5.25 3.41
C GLY A 80 3.47 -4.07 3.07
N ASP A 81 4.06 -2.97 2.59
CA ASP A 81 3.31 -1.78 2.19
C ASP A 81 2.46 -2.05 0.94
N GLN A 82 3.01 -2.79 -0.05
CA GLN A 82 2.25 -3.19 -1.23
C GLN A 82 1.05 -4.07 -0.86
N ILE A 83 1.20 -5.01 0.07
CA ILE A 83 0.10 -5.83 0.58
C ILE A 83 -0.91 -4.96 1.32
N LEU A 84 -0.46 -4.09 2.23
CA LEU A 84 -1.33 -3.21 3.00
C LEU A 84 -2.23 -2.36 2.10
N PHE A 85 -1.63 -1.64 1.15
CA PHE A 85 -2.37 -0.77 0.24
C PHE A 85 -3.21 -1.54 -0.78
N ALA A 86 -2.82 -2.78 -1.13
CA ALA A 86 -3.66 -3.62 -1.99
C ALA A 86 -5.00 -3.99 -1.37
N SER A 87 -5.16 -3.87 -0.05
CA SER A 87 -6.44 -4.14 0.63
C SER A 87 -7.61 -3.30 0.11
N ILE A 88 -7.33 -2.14 -0.50
CA ILE A 88 -8.33 -1.24 -1.06
C ILE A 88 -8.54 -1.37 -2.58
N LEU A 89 -7.76 -2.21 -3.27
CA LEU A 89 -7.89 -2.42 -4.72
C LEU A 89 -9.27 -2.97 -5.13
N HIS A 90 -9.93 -3.72 -4.25
CA HIS A 90 -11.30 -4.22 -4.50
C HIS A 90 -12.35 -3.12 -4.62
N GLU A 91 -12.06 -1.91 -4.14
CA GLU A 91 -12.99 -0.79 -4.14
C GLU A 91 -12.91 0.05 -5.42
N ILE A 92 -11.94 -0.25 -6.28
CA ILE A 92 -11.88 0.35 -7.61
C ILE A 92 -12.99 -0.29 -8.45
N ASP A 93 -13.88 0.54 -9.02
CA ASP A 93 -14.91 0.08 -9.95
C ASP A 93 -14.27 -0.45 -11.24
N HIS A 94 -14.23 -1.77 -11.38
CA HIS A 94 -13.62 -2.44 -12.53
C HIS A 94 -14.52 -2.52 -13.77
N HIS A 95 -15.84 -2.31 -13.62
CA HIS A 95 -16.77 -2.38 -14.76
C HIS A 95 -16.54 -1.23 -15.74
N ASN A 96 -16.08 -0.09 -15.22
CA ASN A 96 -15.89 1.12 -15.98
C ASN A 96 -14.42 1.55 -16.10
N ARG A 97 -13.45 0.75 -15.60
CA ARG A 97 -12.04 1.13 -15.56
C ARG A 97 -11.13 0.00 -15.97
N GLU A 98 -10.09 0.36 -16.71
CA GLU A 98 -8.95 -0.49 -16.99
C GLU A 98 -7.82 -0.14 -16.01
N VAL A 99 -7.42 -1.11 -15.18
CA VAL A 99 -6.47 -0.89 -14.09
C VAL A 99 -5.24 -1.78 -14.28
N TYR A 100 -4.09 -1.16 -14.37
CA TYR A 100 -2.79 -1.81 -14.33
C TYR A 100 -2.08 -1.48 -13.03
N VAL A 101 -1.51 -2.49 -12.37
CA VAL A 101 -0.80 -2.33 -11.10
C VAL A 101 0.58 -2.95 -11.20
N GLU A 102 1.60 -2.14 -11.02
CA GLU A 102 2.96 -2.62 -10.84
C GLU A 102 3.13 -3.17 -9.43
N ILE A 103 3.69 -4.38 -9.30
CA ILE A 103 3.99 -4.99 -8.02
C ILE A 103 5.30 -5.76 -8.05
N ASP A 104 5.79 -6.14 -6.88
CA ASP A 104 6.91 -7.07 -6.76
C ASP A 104 6.53 -8.44 -7.33
N GLU A 105 7.44 -9.08 -8.08
CA GLU A 105 7.22 -10.35 -8.76
C GLU A 105 6.73 -11.46 -7.81
N ARG A 106 7.20 -11.46 -6.57
CA ARG A 106 6.80 -12.43 -5.52
C ARG A 106 5.32 -12.35 -5.16
N LEU A 107 4.68 -11.20 -5.37
CA LEU A 107 3.26 -10.99 -5.10
C LEU A 107 2.36 -11.34 -6.29
N ILE A 108 2.89 -11.43 -7.52
CA ILE A 108 2.11 -11.72 -8.74
C ILE A 108 1.18 -12.93 -8.58
N PRO A 109 1.66 -14.11 -8.10
CA PRO A 109 0.80 -15.30 -8.04
C PRO A 109 -0.39 -15.14 -7.08
N ILE A 110 -0.22 -14.47 -5.95
CA ILE A 110 -1.31 -14.26 -4.99
C ILE A 110 -2.24 -13.15 -5.44
N PHE A 111 -1.72 -12.06 -6.02
CA PHE A 111 -2.53 -10.93 -6.45
C PHE A 111 -3.38 -11.28 -7.68
N LYS A 112 -2.84 -11.99 -8.67
CA LYS A 112 -3.62 -12.49 -9.82
C LYS A 112 -4.81 -13.38 -9.42
N ARG A 113 -4.68 -14.16 -8.34
CA ARG A 113 -5.79 -14.95 -7.80
C ARG A 113 -6.82 -14.12 -7.05
N SER A 114 -6.35 -13.05 -6.39
CA SER A 114 -7.17 -12.25 -5.49
C SER A 114 -7.94 -11.14 -6.19
N PHE A 115 -7.41 -10.64 -7.31
CA PHE A 115 -7.92 -9.46 -8.01
C PHE A 115 -8.07 -9.77 -9.51
N LEU A 116 -9.13 -10.49 -9.87
CA LEU A 116 -9.32 -11.04 -11.22
C LEU A 116 -9.46 -9.98 -12.32
N HIS A 117 -9.89 -8.77 -11.97
CA HIS A 117 -10.13 -7.67 -12.92
C HIS A 117 -8.97 -6.68 -13.02
N ILE A 118 -7.88 -6.89 -12.27
CA ILE A 118 -6.71 -6.04 -12.29
C ILE A 118 -5.58 -6.72 -13.07
N LYS A 119 -4.93 -5.97 -13.93
CA LYS A 119 -3.78 -6.42 -14.69
C LYS A 119 -2.49 -6.10 -13.93
N PHE A 120 -1.78 -7.12 -13.47
CA PHE A 120 -0.53 -6.99 -12.72
C PHE A 120 0.68 -7.16 -13.61
N PHE A 121 1.69 -6.30 -13.43
CA PHE A 121 2.95 -6.36 -14.14
C PHE A 121 4.14 -6.08 -13.21
N THR A 122 5.35 -6.38 -13.68
CA THR A 122 6.61 -5.97 -13.06
C THR A 122 7.25 -4.87 -13.91
N GLY A 123 8.23 -4.14 -13.39
CA GLY A 123 8.90 -3.07 -14.15
C GLY A 123 9.43 -3.51 -15.52
N GLU A 124 9.87 -4.78 -15.65
CA GLU A 124 10.36 -5.36 -16.91
C GLU A 124 9.27 -5.57 -17.96
N ASN A 125 8.03 -5.81 -17.52
CA ASN A 125 6.87 -6.10 -18.36
C ASN A 125 5.88 -4.92 -18.39
N TYR A 126 6.40 -3.70 -18.43
CA TYR A 126 5.57 -2.51 -18.51
C TYR A 126 4.69 -2.51 -19.77
N PRO A 127 3.38 -2.23 -19.66
CA PRO A 127 2.45 -2.23 -20.78
C PRO A 127 2.65 -0.97 -21.65
N LYS A 128 3.61 -0.99 -22.57
CA LYS A 128 4.03 0.17 -23.39
C LYS A 128 2.90 0.84 -24.18
N GLU A 129 1.94 0.05 -24.63
CA GLU A 129 0.78 0.54 -25.40
C GLU A 129 -0.34 1.12 -24.51
N PHE A 130 -0.27 0.90 -23.22
CA PHE A 130 -1.26 1.41 -22.29
C PHE A 130 -1.01 2.90 -22.02
N LYS A 131 -1.96 3.73 -22.39
CA LYS A 131 -1.93 5.18 -22.13
C LYS A 131 -2.88 5.48 -20.97
N PRO A 132 -2.39 5.62 -19.74
CA PRO A 132 -3.22 5.90 -18.58
C PRO A 132 -3.73 7.34 -18.58
N ASP A 133 -4.95 7.53 -18.08
CA ASP A 133 -5.47 8.88 -17.79
C ASP A 133 -4.80 9.44 -16.54
N ILE A 134 -4.41 8.54 -15.60
CA ILE A 134 -3.72 8.90 -14.37
C ILE A 134 -2.69 7.83 -13.98
N THR A 135 -1.59 8.29 -13.41
CA THR A 135 -0.54 7.45 -12.81
C THR A 135 -0.24 7.91 -11.40
N PHE A 136 -0.21 6.97 -10.44
CA PHE A 136 0.17 7.27 -9.05
C PHE A 136 0.74 6.03 -8.34
N GLY A 137 1.38 6.23 -7.20
CA GLY A 137 1.87 5.14 -6.36
C GLY A 137 0.73 4.46 -5.58
N ILE A 138 0.87 3.17 -5.27
CA ILE A 138 -0.19 2.38 -4.63
C ILE A 138 -0.69 2.99 -3.31
N GLY A 139 0.17 3.64 -2.53
CA GLY A 139 -0.23 4.35 -1.30
C GLY A 139 -1.09 5.58 -1.54
N SER A 140 -1.01 6.18 -2.73
CA SER A 140 -1.85 7.34 -3.10
C SER A 140 -3.32 6.98 -3.29
N LEU A 141 -3.62 5.71 -3.57
CA LEU A 141 -5.00 5.24 -3.70
C LEU A 141 -5.81 5.48 -2.42
N ALA A 142 -5.17 5.39 -1.26
CA ALA A 142 -5.80 5.68 0.02
C ALA A 142 -6.27 7.15 0.12
N GLY A 143 -5.56 8.09 -0.50
CA GLY A 143 -5.96 9.48 -0.59
C GLY A 143 -7.28 9.71 -1.32
N PHE A 144 -7.68 8.83 -2.23
CA PHE A 144 -8.99 8.88 -2.90
C PHE A 144 -10.10 8.16 -2.14
N LEU A 145 -9.78 7.07 -1.43
CA LEU A 145 -10.76 6.14 -0.91
C LEU A 145 -10.86 6.14 0.63
N ARG A 146 -9.95 6.79 1.35
CA ARG A 146 -9.84 6.77 2.82
C ARG A 146 -9.82 8.18 3.41
N GLN A 147 -10.89 8.95 3.13
CA GLN A 147 -11.00 10.36 3.56
C GLN A 147 -11.60 10.53 4.97
N SER A 148 -12.17 9.48 5.56
CA SER A 148 -12.79 9.50 6.89
C SER A 148 -12.71 8.13 7.56
N VAL A 149 -12.95 8.06 8.88
CA VAL A 149 -13.07 6.79 9.61
C VAL A 149 -14.16 5.89 8.99
N ASP A 150 -15.27 6.48 8.56
CA ASP A 150 -16.37 5.72 7.97
C ASP A 150 -15.99 5.01 6.67
N SER A 151 -15.03 5.53 5.92
CA SER A 151 -14.56 4.92 4.68
C SER A 151 -13.86 3.57 4.88
N PHE A 152 -13.53 3.18 6.11
CA PHE A 152 -12.96 1.87 6.43
C PHE A 152 -14.02 0.81 6.77
N LYS A 153 -15.28 1.20 7.04
CA LYS A 153 -16.33 0.28 7.51
C LYS A 153 -16.63 -0.87 6.54
N ASN A 154 -16.53 -0.60 5.24
CA ASN A 154 -16.84 -1.58 4.19
C ASN A 154 -15.59 -2.25 3.62
N GLN A 155 -14.43 -2.09 4.24
CA GLN A 155 -13.21 -2.69 3.77
C GLN A 155 -13.27 -4.22 3.83
N LYS A 156 -12.93 -4.88 2.72
CA LYS A 156 -12.84 -6.34 2.65
C LYS A 156 -11.67 -6.84 3.51
N ILE A 157 -11.97 -7.46 4.65
CA ILE A 157 -10.95 -7.94 5.61
C ILE A 157 -10.12 -9.08 4.99
N LYS A 158 -10.78 -10.04 4.32
CA LYS A 158 -10.13 -11.16 3.63
C LYS A 158 -10.03 -10.86 2.14
N PHE A 159 -9.05 -10.09 1.73
CA PHE A 159 -8.88 -9.64 0.35
C PHE A 159 -7.89 -10.47 -0.47
N LEU A 160 -7.10 -11.33 0.18
CA LEU A 160 -6.15 -12.22 -0.50
C LEU A 160 -6.70 -13.65 -0.56
N GLU A 161 -6.58 -14.26 -1.73
CA GLU A 161 -7.01 -15.65 -1.99
C GLU A 161 -5.82 -16.61 -1.96
N SER A 162 -5.85 -17.57 -1.04
CA SER A 162 -4.82 -18.60 -0.96
C SER A 162 -4.87 -19.57 -2.13
N ASN A 163 -3.74 -20.20 -2.46
CA ASN A 163 -3.74 -21.35 -3.35
C ASN A 163 -4.28 -22.58 -2.63
N LYS A 164 -5.47 -23.04 -3.01
CA LYS A 164 -6.19 -24.15 -2.31
C LYS A 164 -5.37 -25.42 -2.22
N THR A 165 -4.71 -25.81 -3.32
CA THR A 165 -3.88 -27.04 -3.38
C THR A 165 -2.68 -26.93 -2.43
N LYS A 166 -1.93 -25.81 -2.49
CA LYS A 166 -0.80 -25.58 -1.59
C LYS A 166 -1.25 -25.50 -0.13
N THR A 167 -2.41 -24.88 0.13
CA THR A 167 -2.97 -24.78 1.48
C THR A 167 -3.28 -26.17 2.04
N LEU A 168 -3.90 -27.04 1.25
CA LEU A 168 -4.20 -28.41 1.66
C LEU A 168 -2.92 -29.21 1.94
N MET A 169 -1.96 -29.15 1.02
CA MET A 169 -0.67 -29.81 1.18
C MET A 169 0.06 -29.37 2.46
N LEU A 170 0.10 -28.05 2.72
CA LEU A 170 0.75 -27.52 3.92
C LEU A 170 0.01 -27.89 5.19
N LYS A 171 -1.33 -27.88 5.18
CA LYS A 171 -2.15 -28.33 6.31
C LYS A 171 -1.88 -29.79 6.65
N ASN A 172 -1.84 -30.66 5.64
CA ASN A 172 -1.55 -32.08 5.85
C ASN A 172 -0.16 -32.26 6.47
N ARG A 173 0.87 -31.63 5.87
CA ARG A 173 2.22 -31.66 6.41
C ARG A 173 2.33 -31.14 7.85
N LEU A 174 1.64 -30.05 8.19
CA LEU A 174 1.63 -29.50 9.54
C LEU A 174 0.90 -30.42 10.52
N ASN A 175 -0.15 -31.13 10.09
CA ASN A 175 -0.87 -32.08 10.94
C ASN A 175 -0.01 -33.30 11.33
N GLU A 176 0.99 -33.66 10.52
CA GLU A 176 1.95 -34.73 10.86
C GLU A 176 2.79 -34.42 12.12
N PHE A 177 2.95 -33.13 12.46
CA PHE A 177 3.64 -32.70 13.69
C PHE A 177 2.77 -32.70 14.93
N LYS A 178 1.46 -32.89 14.82
CA LYS A 178 0.55 -32.95 15.96
C LYS A 178 0.61 -34.32 16.63
N LEU A 179 0.76 -34.33 17.93
CA LEU A 179 0.63 -35.54 18.74
C LEU A 179 -0.84 -35.90 19.04
N HIS A 180 -1.69 -34.87 19.17
CA HIS A 180 -3.12 -35.02 19.41
C HIS A 180 -3.94 -34.13 18.46
N ALA A 181 -5.15 -34.58 18.08
CA ALA A 181 -6.04 -33.88 17.13
C ALA A 181 -6.40 -32.45 17.56
N ASN A 182 -6.49 -32.18 18.86
CA ASN A 182 -6.89 -30.88 19.40
C ASN A 182 -5.73 -29.88 19.57
N GLU A 183 -4.50 -30.25 19.22
CA GLU A 183 -3.36 -29.35 19.32
C GLU A 183 -3.44 -28.22 18.30
N LYS A 184 -3.07 -27.04 18.75
CA LYS A 184 -2.92 -25.86 17.90
C LYS A 184 -1.47 -25.70 17.48
N ILE A 185 -1.23 -25.41 16.21
CA ILE A 185 0.10 -25.11 15.69
C ILE A 185 0.28 -23.59 15.70
N CYS A 186 1.33 -23.14 16.39
CA CYS A 186 1.74 -21.73 16.42
C CYS A 186 3.03 -21.54 15.63
N GLY A 187 3.05 -20.56 14.75
CA GLY A 187 4.26 -20.12 14.06
C GLY A 187 4.86 -18.89 14.76
N LEU A 188 6.16 -18.93 15.03
CA LEU A 188 6.90 -17.81 15.63
C LEU A 188 7.89 -17.23 14.60
N SER A 189 7.96 -15.90 14.52
CA SER A 189 8.93 -15.18 13.70
C SER A 189 9.51 -14.03 14.52
N TRP A 190 10.82 -14.06 14.76
CA TRP A 190 11.51 -13.09 15.64
C TRP A 190 12.64 -12.32 14.96
N SER A 191 12.90 -12.55 13.67
CA SER A 191 13.95 -11.83 12.97
C SER A 191 13.55 -11.50 11.52
N SER A 192 14.19 -10.45 10.97
CA SER A 192 14.07 -10.08 9.57
C SER A 192 15.45 -10.07 8.92
N GLN A 193 15.53 -10.55 7.68
CA GLN A 193 16.77 -10.51 6.89
C GLN A 193 17.05 -9.14 6.26
N ASN A 194 16.16 -8.16 6.43
CA ASN A 194 16.38 -6.81 5.94
C ASN A 194 17.54 -6.16 6.67
N LYS A 195 18.67 -6.00 5.96
CA LYS A 195 19.94 -5.46 6.52
C LYS A 195 19.79 -4.04 7.10
N ARG A 196 18.88 -3.21 6.58
CA ARG A 196 18.64 -1.84 7.07
C ARG A 196 17.78 -1.79 8.32
N ILE A 197 16.75 -2.63 8.40
CA ILE A 197 15.72 -2.59 9.48
C ILE A 197 15.80 -3.85 10.35
N GLY A 198 16.39 -4.94 9.86
CA GLY A 198 16.41 -6.24 10.53
C GLY A 198 17.11 -6.22 11.88
N LYS A 199 18.16 -5.40 12.04
CA LYS A 199 18.86 -5.23 13.34
C LYS A 199 17.97 -4.58 14.40
N GLN A 200 17.06 -3.67 13.99
CA GLN A 200 16.14 -2.96 14.87
C GLN A 200 14.87 -3.77 15.21
N LYS A 201 14.59 -4.83 14.43
CA LYS A 201 13.42 -5.71 14.62
C LYS A 201 13.77 -7.05 15.26
N ARG A 202 14.94 -7.21 15.84
CA ARG A 202 15.28 -8.38 16.63
C ARG A 202 14.67 -8.21 18.03
N PHE A 203 13.65 -9.00 18.31
CA PHE A 203 13.22 -9.19 19.69
C PHE A 203 14.21 -10.18 20.32
N VAL A 204 14.97 -9.73 21.30
CA VAL A 204 15.72 -10.61 22.19
C VAL A 204 14.71 -11.04 23.25
N LEU A 205 14.37 -12.32 23.28
CA LEU A 205 13.62 -12.95 24.37
C LEU A 205 14.56 -13.18 25.54
#